data_99f089ee7a7926b9ceba9c6bcbdcfbd7
#
_entry.id   99f089ee7a7926b9ceba9c6bcbdcfbd7
#
_cell.length_a   1.000
_cell.length_b   1.000
_cell.length_c   1.000
_cell.angle_alpha   90.00
_cell.angle_beta   90.00
_cell.angle_gamma   90.00
#
_symmetry.space_group_name_H-M   'P 1'
#
loop_
_entity.id
_entity.type
_entity.pdbx_description
1 polymer ?
#
loop_
_entity_poly.entity_id
_entity_poly.type
_entity_poly.pdbx_seq_one_letter_code
_entity_poly.pdbx_strand_id
1 'polypeptide(L)'
;MKLLQINITANWGSHGKIAEGIGQLAIKEGWESYIAYGRWSNPSQSHLYQIGCMMDERIHGIASRILDNHGLMSKHPTRRLISYIEEINPDIIHLHNIHGYYLNYPLLMEFLAKYNKPVVWTLHDCWAFTGHCAHYMFVKCNKWQTHCEKCPQKKAYPS
;
A
#
# COMPACT_ATOMS: atom_id res chain seq x y z
N MET A 1 -17.63 -7.23 -13.11
CA MET A 1 -16.23 -7.40 -12.71
C MET A 1 -16.02 -6.78 -11.34
N LYS A 2 -15.04 -7.26 -10.58
CA LYS A 2 -14.68 -6.74 -9.25
C LYS A 2 -13.28 -6.15 -9.28
N LEU A 3 -13.14 -4.87 -8.92
CA LEU A 3 -11.87 -4.18 -8.75
C LEU A 3 -11.58 -4.04 -7.25
N LEU A 4 -10.43 -4.52 -6.79
CA LEU A 4 -9.91 -4.21 -5.47
C LEU A 4 -8.70 -3.29 -5.60
N GLN A 5 -8.74 -2.15 -4.94
CA GLN A 5 -7.62 -1.23 -4.81
C GLN A 5 -7.03 -1.34 -3.40
N ILE A 6 -5.69 -1.38 -3.27
CA ILE A 6 -4.99 -1.43 -1.98
C ILE A 6 -4.15 -0.16 -1.86
N ASN A 7 -4.45 0.67 -0.87
CA ASN A 7 -3.81 1.96 -0.67
C ASN A 7 -3.72 2.29 0.83
N ILE A 8 -2.81 3.19 1.22
CA ILE A 8 -2.73 3.61 2.61
C ILE A 8 -3.94 4.45 3.05
N THR A 9 -4.62 5.14 2.14
CA THR A 9 -5.80 5.98 2.43
C THR A 9 -6.92 5.73 1.42
N ALA A 10 -8.18 6.01 1.81
CA ALA A 10 -9.33 5.96 0.91
C ALA A 10 -9.98 7.35 0.80
N ASN A 11 -10.09 7.88 -0.42
CA ASN A 11 -10.64 9.22 -0.71
C ASN A 11 -10.04 10.34 0.17
N TRP A 12 -8.77 10.17 0.58
CA TRP A 12 -8.04 11.15 1.38
C TRP A 12 -6.63 11.36 0.83
N GLY A 13 -6.17 12.60 0.80
CA GLY A 13 -4.89 12.95 0.17
C GLY A 13 -4.90 12.75 -1.35
N SER A 14 -3.72 12.86 -2.02
CA SER A 14 -3.61 12.78 -3.48
C SER A 14 -3.92 11.38 -4.02
N HIS A 15 -3.15 10.38 -3.58
CA HIS A 15 -3.31 8.99 -4.05
C HIS A 15 -4.63 8.34 -3.61
N GLY A 16 -5.19 8.73 -2.44
CA GLY A 16 -6.51 8.26 -2.02
C GLY A 16 -7.64 8.81 -2.91
N LYS A 17 -7.53 10.05 -3.37
CA LYS A 17 -8.46 10.64 -4.34
C LYS A 17 -8.33 10.01 -5.74
N ILE A 18 -7.11 9.61 -6.13
CA ILE A 18 -6.90 8.88 -7.39
C ILE A 18 -7.58 7.51 -7.31
N ALA A 19 -7.40 6.77 -6.21
CA ALA A 19 -8.06 5.49 -6.01
C ALA A 19 -9.59 5.63 -6.01
N GLU A 20 -10.14 6.67 -5.36
CA GLU A 20 -11.58 6.96 -5.40
C GLU A 20 -12.06 7.25 -6.82
N GLY A 21 -11.35 8.09 -7.59
CA GLY A 21 -11.72 8.42 -8.98
C GLY A 21 -11.73 7.17 -9.88
N ILE A 22 -10.74 6.27 -9.73
CA ILE A 22 -10.71 4.99 -10.45
C ILE A 22 -11.90 4.12 -10.04
N GLY A 23 -12.21 4.06 -8.72
CA GLY A 23 -13.36 3.33 -8.20
C GLY A 23 -14.68 3.82 -8.77
N GLN A 24 -14.88 5.15 -8.83
CA GLN A 24 -16.06 5.76 -9.40
C GLN A 24 -16.23 5.44 -10.89
N LEU A 25 -15.14 5.46 -11.66
CA LEU A 25 -15.15 5.06 -13.07
C LEU A 25 -15.54 3.59 -13.22
N ALA A 26 -14.95 2.70 -12.42
CA ALA A 26 -15.29 1.27 -12.42
C ALA A 26 -16.78 1.05 -12.12
N ILE A 27 -17.34 1.74 -11.11
CA ILE A 27 -18.76 1.67 -10.76
C ILE A 27 -19.64 2.16 -11.94
N LYS A 28 -19.25 3.25 -12.61
CA LYS A 28 -19.95 3.78 -13.78
C LYS A 28 -20.00 2.78 -14.93
N GLU A 29 -18.94 1.96 -15.07
CA GLU A 29 -18.88 0.86 -16.05
C GLU A 29 -19.58 -0.43 -15.57
N GLY A 30 -20.31 -0.38 -14.45
CA GLY A 30 -21.05 -1.51 -13.91
C GLY A 30 -20.22 -2.53 -13.14
N TRP A 31 -19.03 -2.14 -12.66
CA TRP A 31 -18.19 -3.00 -11.83
C TRP A 31 -18.47 -2.79 -10.34
N GLU A 32 -18.17 -3.78 -9.54
CA GLU A 32 -18.07 -3.63 -8.09
C GLU A 32 -16.67 -3.09 -7.75
N SER A 33 -16.61 -2.02 -6.95
CA SER A 33 -15.36 -1.39 -6.54
C SER A 33 -15.14 -1.52 -5.03
N TYR A 34 -13.94 -1.93 -4.66
CA TYR A 34 -13.47 -2.12 -3.29
C TYR A 34 -12.18 -1.34 -3.08
N ILE A 35 -12.02 -0.70 -1.90
CA ILE A 35 -10.77 -0.06 -1.50
C ILE A 35 -10.39 -0.59 -0.11
N ALA A 36 -9.30 -1.36 -0.05
CA ALA A 36 -8.66 -1.75 1.19
C ALA A 36 -7.64 -0.68 1.59
N TYR A 37 -7.80 -0.09 2.79
CA TYR A 37 -6.98 1.05 3.21
C TYR A 37 -6.40 0.87 4.62
N GLY A 38 -5.25 1.50 4.89
CA GLY A 38 -4.60 1.46 6.19
C GLY A 38 -5.22 2.45 7.18
N ARG A 39 -5.13 3.74 6.86
CA ARG A 39 -5.55 4.83 7.75
C ARG A 39 -6.28 5.91 6.95
N TRP A 40 -7.04 6.75 7.59
CA TRP A 40 -7.76 7.89 7.04
C TRP A 40 -8.59 7.56 5.78
N SER A 41 -9.86 7.75 5.95
CA SER A 41 -10.81 7.66 4.85
C SER A 41 -11.81 8.80 4.92
N ASN A 42 -12.25 9.25 3.77
CA ASN A 42 -13.47 10.03 3.59
C ASN A 42 -14.57 9.12 3.03
N PRO A 43 -15.84 9.55 3.03
CA PRO A 43 -16.91 8.81 2.37
C PRO A 43 -16.53 8.42 0.94
N SER A 44 -16.82 7.19 0.54
CA SER A 44 -16.48 6.62 -0.75
C SER A 44 -17.70 5.93 -1.36
N GLN A 45 -17.75 5.87 -2.69
CA GLN A 45 -18.73 5.04 -3.40
C GLN A 45 -18.28 3.57 -3.50
N SER A 46 -17.01 3.30 -3.27
CA SER A 46 -16.46 1.93 -3.20
C SER A 46 -16.74 1.30 -1.84
N HIS A 47 -16.80 -0.02 -1.79
CA HIS A 47 -16.80 -0.77 -0.53
C HIS A 47 -15.47 -0.61 0.18
N LEU A 48 -15.47 -0.05 1.39
CA LEU A 48 -14.26 0.22 2.16
C LEU A 48 -13.94 -0.95 3.10
N TYR A 49 -12.68 -1.37 3.11
CA TYR A 49 -12.12 -2.34 4.06
C TYR A 49 -10.91 -1.75 4.76
N GLN A 50 -10.97 -1.58 6.08
CA GLN A 50 -9.84 -1.07 6.86
C GLN A 50 -8.88 -2.21 7.23
N ILE A 51 -7.60 -2.04 6.89
CA ILE A 51 -6.53 -3.00 7.16
C ILE A 51 -5.93 -2.69 8.54
N GLY A 52 -6.18 -3.56 9.51
CA GLY A 52 -5.71 -3.35 10.88
C GLY A 52 -6.46 -2.24 11.62
N CYS A 53 -5.79 -1.71 12.63
CA CYS A 53 -6.30 -0.64 13.46
C CYS A 53 -5.17 0.35 13.82
N MET A 54 -5.53 1.45 14.48
CA MET A 54 -4.57 2.49 14.90
C MET A 54 -3.44 1.93 15.80
N MET A 55 -3.72 0.91 16.60
CA MET A 55 -2.70 0.27 17.45
C MET A 55 -1.67 -0.49 16.60
N ASP A 56 -2.13 -1.22 15.57
CA ASP A 56 -1.25 -1.94 14.64
C ASP A 56 -0.29 -0.97 13.94
N GLU A 57 -0.78 0.18 13.49
CA GLU A 57 0.04 1.24 12.87
C GLU A 57 1.08 1.81 13.83
N ARG A 58 0.68 2.11 15.07
CA ARG A 58 1.58 2.66 16.08
C ARG A 58 2.72 1.68 16.40
N ILE A 59 2.38 0.42 16.63
CA ILE A 59 3.37 -0.64 16.88
C ILE A 59 4.30 -0.78 15.68
N HIS A 60 3.77 -0.82 14.47
CA HIS A 60 4.57 -0.91 13.25
C HIS A 60 5.50 0.30 13.10
N GLY A 61 5.00 1.52 13.33
CA GLY A 61 5.79 2.74 13.23
C GLY A 61 6.92 2.81 14.27
N ILE A 62 6.67 2.38 15.51
CA ILE A 62 7.70 2.30 16.57
C ILE A 62 8.75 1.23 16.18
N ALA A 63 8.31 0.04 15.80
CA ALA A 63 9.21 -1.03 15.40
C ALA A 63 10.07 -0.65 14.19
N SER A 64 9.51 0.07 13.22
CA SER A 64 10.27 0.56 12.07
C SER A 64 11.39 1.52 12.46
N ARG A 65 11.14 2.41 13.43
CA ARG A 65 12.14 3.38 13.90
C ARG A 65 13.25 2.76 14.77
N ILE A 66 12.91 1.74 15.54
CA ILE A 66 13.86 1.11 16.49
C ILE A 66 14.63 -0.02 15.81
N LEU A 67 13.95 -0.83 14.98
CA LEU A 67 14.48 -2.07 14.43
C LEU A 67 14.77 -1.98 12.92
N ASP A 68 14.53 -0.83 12.29
CA ASP A 68 14.70 -0.62 10.84
C ASP A 68 13.95 -1.68 10.00
N ASN A 69 12.75 -2.06 10.43
CA ASN A 69 11.94 -3.10 9.79
C ASN A 69 10.66 -2.55 9.13
N HIS A 70 10.76 -1.42 8.47
CA HIS A 70 9.65 -0.80 7.74
C HIS A 70 9.02 -1.76 6.74
N GLY A 71 7.70 -1.92 6.82
CA GLY A 71 6.94 -2.83 5.95
C GLY A 71 7.04 -4.32 6.32
N LEU A 72 7.73 -4.69 7.39
CA LEU A 72 7.92 -6.08 7.83
C LEU A 72 7.02 -6.47 9.02
N MET A 73 6.39 -5.49 9.67
CA MET A 73 5.41 -5.72 10.74
C MET A 73 4.00 -5.94 10.15
N SER A 74 2.95 -5.77 10.95
CA SER A 74 1.54 -5.90 10.53
C SER A 74 1.18 -7.22 9.86
N LYS A 75 1.81 -8.34 10.28
CA LYS A 75 1.56 -9.67 9.69
C LYS A 75 0.10 -10.11 9.87
N HIS A 76 -0.50 -9.88 11.06
CA HIS A 76 -1.88 -10.30 11.32
C HIS A 76 -2.88 -9.49 10.48
N PRO A 77 -2.84 -8.14 10.43
CA PRO A 77 -3.67 -7.36 9.52
C PRO A 77 -3.54 -7.78 8.05
N THR A 78 -2.31 -8.08 7.60
CA THR A 78 -2.08 -8.52 6.21
C THR A 78 -2.68 -9.89 5.93
N ARG A 79 -2.62 -10.85 6.86
CA ARG A 79 -3.31 -12.14 6.69
C ARG A 79 -4.82 -11.97 6.60
N ARG A 80 -5.41 -11.10 7.41
CA ARG A 80 -6.84 -10.78 7.32
C ARG A 80 -7.21 -10.12 5.99
N LEU A 81 -6.35 -9.24 5.46
CA LEU A 81 -6.53 -8.69 4.12
C LEU A 81 -6.50 -9.80 3.06
N ILE A 82 -5.55 -10.75 3.15
CA ILE A 82 -5.46 -11.88 2.22
C ILE A 82 -6.76 -12.71 2.27
N SER A 83 -7.25 -13.06 3.46
CA SER A 83 -8.53 -13.77 3.58
C SER A 83 -9.70 -12.97 2.99
N TYR A 84 -9.71 -11.66 3.16
CA TYR A 84 -10.71 -10.78 2.53
C TYR A 84 -10.58 -10.77 0.99
N ILE A 85 -9.37 -10.77 0.44
CA ILE A 85 -9.15 -10.87 -1.01
C ILE A 85 -9.69 -12.22 -1.54
N GLU A 86 -9.43 -13.31 -0.83
CA GLU A 86 -9.96 -14.64 -1.20
C GLU A 86 -11.49 -14.68 -1.15
N GLU A 87 -12.12 -14.06 -0.14
CA GLU A 87 -13.57 -13.98 0.01
C GLU A 87 -14.24 -13.20 -1.13
N ILE A 88 -13.77 -11.97 -1.42
CA ILE A 88 -14.36 -11.15 -2.48
C ILE A 88 -13.98 -11.62 -3.88
N ASN A 89 -12.85 -12.34 -4.00
CA ASN A 89 -12.31 -12.90 -5.24
C ASN A 89 -12.28 -11.88 -6.39
N PRO A 90 -11.56 -10.74 -6.25
CA PRO A 90 -11.57 -9.67 -7.24
C PRO A 90 -11.01 -10.13 -8.58
N ASP A 91 -11.50 -9.55 -9.69
CA ASP A 91 -10.99 -9.84 -11.02
C ASP A 91 -9.68 -9.10 -11.30
N ILE A 92 -9.48 -7.95 -10.66
CA ILE A 92 -8.27 -7.13 -10.77
C ILE A 92 -7.90 -6.62 -9.38
N ILE A 93 -6.63 -6.71 -9.02
CA ILE A 93 -6.05 -6.05 -7.84
C ILE A 93 -5.19 -4.88 -8.32
N HIS A 94 -5.45 -3.68 -7.81
CA HIS A 94 -4.69 -2.49 -8.11
C HIS A 94 -3.98 -1.97 -6.86
N LEU A 95 -2.65 -2.05 -6.85
CA LEU A 95 -1.80 -1.56 -5.78
C LEU A 95 -1.47 -0.07 -6.01
N HIS A 96 -1.55 0.71 -4.95
CA HIS A 96 -1.07 2.08 -4.88
C HIS A 96 0.11 2.16 -3.90
N ASN A 97 0.03 3.03 -2.88
CA ASN A 97 1.05 3.09 -1.83
C ASN A 97 0.85 1.96 -0.82
N ILE A 98 1.69 0.93 -0.92
CA ILE A 98 1.69 -0.23 0.00
C ILE A 98 2.65 -0.07 1.18
N HIS A 99 3.34 1.06 1.29
CA HIS A 99 4.15 1.43 2.46
C HIS A 99 3.37 2.33 3.43
N GLY A 100 3.87 2.56 4.64
CA GLY A 100 3.27 3.46 5.64
C GLY A 100 2.70 2.76 6.87
N TYR A 101 3.32 1.70 7.34
CA TYR A 101 3.09 1.03 8.63
C TYR A 101 1.78 0.25 8.77
N TYR A 102 1.14 -0.16 7.69
CA TYR A 102 -0.14 -0.86 7.75
C TYR A 102 -0.13 -2.26 7.12
N LEU A 103 0.87 -2.57 6.30
CA LEU A 103 1.02 -3.85 5.61
C LEU A 103 2.37 -4.52 5.91
N ASN A 104 2.38 -5.84 5.87
CA ASN A 104 3.58 -6.64 5.69
C ASN A 104 3.74 -6.89 4.19
N TYR A 105 4.59 -6.11 3.50
CA TYR A 105 4.68 -6.19 2.06
C TYR A 105 5.24 -7.55 1.55
N PRO A 106 6.23 -8.22 2.22
CA PRO A 106 6.68 -9.53 1.76
C PRO A 106 5.55 -10.56 1.75
N LEU A 107 4.74 -10.60 2.81
CA LEU A 107 3.62 -11.51 2.93
C LEU A 107 2.55 -11.24 1.85
N LEU A 108 2.26 -9.97 1.59
CA LEU A 108 1.35 -9.58 0.51
C LEU A 108 1.90 -10.00 -0.85
N MET A 109 3.18 -9.71 -1.15
CA MET A 109 3.81 -10.04 -2.43
C MET A 109 3.91 -11.55 -2.64
N GLU A 110 4.18 -12.35 -1.61
CA GLU A 110 4.16 -13.81 -1.69
C GLU A 110 2.78 -14.36 -2.09
N PHE A 111 1.72 -13.77 -1.54
CA PHE A 111 0.35 -14.11 -1.94
C PHE A 111 0.06 -13.70 -3.38
N LEU A 112 0.38 -12.45 -3.75
CA LEU A 112 0.12 -11.92 -5.09
C LEU A 112 0.90 -12.65 -6.18
N ALA A 113 2.10 -13.15 -5.89
CA ALA A 113 2.90 -13.95 -6.83
C ALA A 113 2.21 -15.30 -7.21
N LYS A 114 1.31 -15.79 -6.35
CA LYS A 114 0.50 -17.00 -6.60
C LYS A 114 -0.92 -16.67 -7.07
N TYR A 115 -1.27 -15.41 -7.12
CA TYR A 115 -2.60 -14.93 -7.53
C TYR A 115 -2.72 -14.99 -9.05
N ASN A 116 -3.68 -15.75 -9.55
CA ASN A 116 -3.80 -16.06 -10.98
C ASN A 116 -4.60 -15.02 -11.80
N LYS A 117 -4.85 -13.85 -11.23
CA LYS A 117 -5.56 -12.75 -11.91
C LYS A 117 -4.67 -11.51 -12.00
N PRO A 118 -5.00 -10.54 -12.87
CA PRO A 118 -4.18 -9.35 -13.07
C PRO A 118 -3.94 -8.55 -11.80
N VAL A 119 -2.67 -8.18 -11.58
CA VAL A 119 -2.25 -7.24 -10.56
C VAL A 119 -1.59 -6.05 -11.24
N VAL A 120 -2.13 -4.86 -11.02
CA VAL A 120 -1.59 -3.59 -11.51
C VAL A 120 -0.97 -2.85 -10.33
N TRP A 121 0.15 -2.17 -10.52
CA TRP A 121 0.75 -1.34 -9.49
C TRP A 121 1.08 0.05 -10.02
N THR A 122 0.39 1.07 -9.48
CA THR A 122 0.72 2.47 -9.76
C THR A 122 1.71 2.97 -8.72
N LEU A 123 2.92 3.31 -9.16
CA LEU A 123 3.96 3.88 -8.32
C LEU A 123 3.72 5.39 -8.17
N HIS A 124 3.35 5.84 -6.97
CA HIS A 124 3.17 7.26 -6.66
C HIS A 124 4.45 7.95 -6.18
N ASP A 125 5.43 7.15 -5.82
CA ASP A 125 6.76 7.58 -5.38
C ASP A 125 7.83 6.53 -5.71
N CYS A 126 9.06 6.75 -5.26
CA CYS A 126 10.20 5.92 -5.61
C CYS A 126 10.47 4.76 -4.61
N TRP A 127 9.65 4.62 -3.58
CA TRP A 127 9.89 3.63 -2.51
C TRP A 127 10.04 2.20 -3.03
N ALA A 128 9.23 1.82 -4.02
CA ALA A 128 9.18 0.44 -4.54
C ALA A 128 10.48 -0.05 -5.18
N PHE A 129 11.37 0.85 -5.62
CA PHE A 129 12.63 0.50 -6.28
C PHE A 129 13.87 1.12 -5.63
N THR A 130 13.69 1.87 -4.54
CA THR A 130 14.80 2.37 -3.72
C THR A 130 14.96 1.50 -2.47
N GLY A 131 16.07 1.62 -1.76
CA GLY A 131 16.25 0.93 -0.48
C GLY A 131 15.46 1.54 0.68
N HIS A 132 14.93 2.76 0.52
CA HIS A 132 14.23 3.46 1.60
C HIS A 132 13.44 4.67 1.13
N CYS A 133 14.05 5.59 0.36
CA CYS A 133 13.49 6.92 0.16
C CYS A 133 12.37 6.96 -0.89
N ALA A 134 11.28 7.66 -0.55
CA ALA A 134 10.19 7.92 -1.48
C ALA A 134 10.58 8.94 -2.58
N HIS A 135 11.51 9.86 -2.31
CA HIS A 135 11.89 10.94 -3.24
C HIS A 135 13.41 11.17 -3.28
N TYR A 136 14.16 10.24 -3.86
CA TYR A 136 15.63 10.36 -3.98
C TYR A 136 16.10 11.57 -4.81
N MET A 137 15.25 12.08 -5.69
CA MET A 137 15.55 13.20 -6.59
C MET A 137 15.88 14.49 -5.83
N PHE A 138 15.26 14.77 -4.70
CA PHE A 138 15.47 15.97 -3.90
C PHE A 138 16.89 16.09 -3.36
N VAL A 139 17.54 14.96 -3.10
CA VAL A 139 18.93 14.90 -2.63
C VAL A 139 19.90 14.47 -3.73
N LYS A 140 19.42 14.36 -4.98
CA LYS A 140 20.20 13.95 -6.16
C LYS A 140 21.00 12.65 -5.92
N CYS A 141 20.39 11.69 -5.23
CA CYS A 141 21.04 10.43 -4.85
C CYS A 141 20.83 9.37 -5.93
N ASN A 142 21.92 8.81 -6.46
CA ASN A 142 21.89 7.77 -7.49
C ASN A 142 22.21 6.36 -6.96
N LYS A 143 22.36 6.19 -5.63
CA LYS A 143 22.72 4.92 -5.01
C LYS A 143 21.72 3.80 -5.23
N TRP A 144 20.45 4.15 -5.46
CA TRP A 144 19.39 3.18 -5.79
C TRP A 144 19.68 2.35 -7.04
N GLN A 145 20.53 2.86 -7.96
CA GLN A 145 20.91 2.15 -9.19
C GLN A 145 21.95 1.04 -8.95
N THR A 146 22.63 1.04 -7.83
CA THR A 146 23.67 0.07 -7.49
C THR A 146 23.43 -0.55 -6.14
N HIS A 147 23.66 0.19 -5.05
CA HIS A 147 23.48 -0.28 -3.69
C HIS A 147 23.15 0.88 -2.74
N CYS A 148 22.00 0.82 -2.08
CA CYS A 148 21.60 1.81 -1.08
C CYS A 148 22.29 1.56 0.26
N GLU A 149 23.38 2.28 0.53
CA GLU A 149 24.06 2.31 1.82
C GLU A 149 24.35 3.74 2.25
N LYS A 150 24.62 3.96 3.56
CA LYS A 150 24.93 5.30 4.12
C LYS A 150 23.97 6.37 3.60
N CYS A 151 22.66 6.10 3.69
CA CYS A 151 21.60 6.89 3.08
C CYS A 151 21.59 8.33 3.61
N PRO A 152 21.63 9.37 2.75
CA PRO A 152 21.55 10.77 3.19
C PRO A 152 20.17 11.12 3.76
N GLN A 153 19.15 10.31 3.47
CA GLN A 153 17.78 10.47 3.94
C GLN A 153 17.38 9.41 5.00
N LYS A 154 18.33 8.82 5.71
CA LYS A 154 18.05 7.75 6.70
C LYS A 154 16.97 8.13 7.74
N LYS A 155 16.82 9.41 8.04
CA LYS A 155 15.83 9.93 9.01
C LYS A 155 14.58 10.52 8.35
N ALA A 156 14.49 10.49 7.02
CA ALA A 156 13.32 10.98 6.30
C ALA A 156 12.25 9.88 6.24
N TYR A 157 10.96 10.31 6.15
CA TYR A 157 9.86 9.36 5.92
C TYR A 157 10.10 8.57 4.63
N PRO A 158 9.84 7.27 4.60
CA PRO A 158 9.19 6.42 5.62
C PRO A 158 10.19 5.72 6.57
N SER A 159 10.82 6.45 7.51
CA SER A 159 11.74 5.86 8.50
C SER A 159 11.01 5.31 9.71
#